data_e93bac428ae29a69ce249caabc0a191a
#
_entry.id   e93bac428ae29a69ce249caabc0a191a
#
_cell.length_a   1.000
_cell.length_b   1.000
_cell.length_c   1.000
_cell.angle_alpha   90.00
_cell.angle_beta   90.00
_cell.angle_gamma   90.00
#
_symmetry.space_group_name_H-M   'P 1'
#
loop_
_entity.id
_entity.type
_entity.pdbx_description
1 polymer ?
#
loop_
_entity_poly.entity_id
_entity_poly.type
_entity_poly.pdbx_seq_one_letter_code
_entity_poly.pdbx_strand_id
1 'polypeptide(L)'
;MIDKLPKIETYQHNPIEAAENVIAGIPNPPEIQYAGSKAFYSSITDRITLPPRELFVRAEEFYATALHEAVHSTGSQAPLARESILEAAPFGSATYPREEMLAELGAAYLCAEAGISNAVVENQAAYVAGWLKRLRDDGKLANASTPRRQNDKS
;
A
#
# COMPACT_ATOMS: atom_id res chain seq x y z
N MET A 1 33.45 15.20 -24.66
CA MET A 1 32.20 15.83 -24.16
C MET A 1 31.51 14.84 -23.27
N ILE A 2 31.51 15.06 -21.97
CA ILE A 2 30.74 14.28 -21.07
C ILE A 2 29.30 14.83 -21.17
N ASP A 3 28.39 14.06 -21.80
CA ASP A 3 26.99 14.37 -21.80
C ASP A 3 26.54 14.60 -20.37
N LYS A 4 26.02 15.80 -20.10
CA LYS A 4 25.47 16.12 -18.80
C LYS A 4 24.26 15.21 -18.59
N LEU A 5 24.44 14.20 -17.74
CA LEU A 5 23.30 13.45 -17.23
C LEU A 5 22.26 14.44 -16.73
N PRO A 6 20.97 14.25 -17.02
CA PRO A 6 19.93 15.13 -16.53
C PRO A 6 20.03 15.21 -15.01
N LYS A 7 20.08 16.42 -14.47
CA LYS A 7 20.06 16.62 -13.03
C LYS A 7 18.72 16.13 -12.50
N ILE A 8 18.76 15.17 -11.59
CA ILE A 8 17.59 14.77 -10.84
C ILE A 8 17.21 15.92 -9.91
N GLU A 9 16.00 16.44 -10.05
CA GLU A 9 15.48 17.44 -9.14
C GLU A 9 15.27 16.83 -7.75
N THR A 10 15.71 17.54 -6.73
CA THR A 10 15.56 17.15 -5.33
C THR A 10 14.86 18.24 -4.56
N TYR A 11 14.10 17.85 -3.54
CA TYR A 11 13.27 18.71 -2.74
C TYR A 11 13.61 18.55 -1.26
N GLN A 12 13.50 19.61 -0.49
CA GLN A 12 13.65 19.55 0.96
C GLN A 12 12.27 19.52 1.61
N HIS A 13 12.11 18.66 2.60
CA HIS A 13 10.84 18.47 3.30
C HIS A 13 11.03 18.51 4.81
N ASN A 14 10.09 19.16 5.48
CA ASN A 14 9.93 19.02 6.92
C ASN A 14 9.20 17.70 7.22
N PRO A 15 9.63 16.95 8.24
CA PRO A 15 8.91 15.76 8.68
C PRO A 15 7.48 16.09 9.12
N ILE A 16 6.53 15.22 8.76
CA ILE A 16 5.17 15.25 9.31
C ILE A 16 5.17 14.35 10.54
N GLU A 17 5.26 14.94 11.71
CA GLU A 17 5.44 14.24 12.98
C GLU A 17 4.34 13.20 13.24
N ALA A 18 3.08 13.53 12.94
CA ALA A 18 1.96 12.61 13.11
C ALA A 18 2.12 11.35 12.25
N ALA A 19 2.62 11.47 11.02
CA ALA A 19 2.87 10.32 10.15
C ALA A 19 4.08 9.50 10.63
N GLU A 20 5.13 10.15 11.08
CA GLU A 20 6.29 9.48 11.71
C GLU A 20 5.86 8.67 12.94
N ASN A 21 4.97 9.22 13.77
CA ASN A 21 4.45 8.54 14.96
C ASN A 21 3.59 7.33 14.60
N VAL A 22 2.79 7.40 13.54
CA VAL A 22 2.01 6.25 13.05
C VAL A 22 2.95 5.11 12.63
N ILE A 23 3.98 5.41 11.85
CA ILE A 23 4.95 4.41 11.38
C ILE A 23 5.72 3.81 12.56
N ALA A 24 6.18 4.65 13.49
CA ALA A 24 6.91 4.20 14.69
C ALA A 24 6.04 3.37 15.64
N GLY A 25 4.72 3.57 15.63
CA GLY A 25 3.76 2.84 16.45
C GLY A 25 3.37 1.46 15.92
N ILE A 26 3.84 1.05 14.76
CA ILE A 26 3.58 -0.28 14.22
C ILE A 26 4.26 -1.32 15.12
N PRO A 27 3.51 -2.33 15.63
CA PRO A 27 4.12 -3.43 16.39
C PRO A 27 5.11 -4.21 15.51
N ASN A 28 6.33 -4.44 16.00
CA ASN A 28 7.42 -5.08 15.24
C ASN A 28 7.58 -4.44 13.84
N PRO A 29 7.93 -3.16 13.77
CA PRO A 29 7.98 -2.44 12.51
C PRO A 29 9.01 -3.06 11.57
N PRO A 30 8.72 -3.13 10.26
CA PRO A 30 9.69 -3.57 9.28
C PRO A 30 10.85 -2.58 9.17
N GLU A 31 11.99 -3.06 8.72
CA GLU A 31 13.10 -2.18 8.37
C GLU A 31 12.72 -1.32 7.16
N ILE A 32 13.03 -0.05 7.20
CA ILE A 32 12.84 0.87 6.07
C ILE A 32 14.21 1.18 5.47
N GLN A 33 14.36 0.91 4.17
CA GLN A 33 15.54 1.32 3.41
C GLN A 33 15.13 2.28 2.29
N TYR A 34 16.04 3.17 1.95
CA TYR A 34 15.86 4.16 0.89
C TYR A 34 16.72 3.79 -0.29
N ALA A 35 16.09 3.44 -1.41
CA ALA A 35 16.80 3.04 -2.62
C ALA A 35 15.89 3.14 -3.86
N GLY A 36 16.49 3.45 -5.01
CA GLY A 36 15.81 3.40 -6.29
C GLY A 36 14.68 4.41 -6.45
N SER A 37 13.72 4.06 -7.31
CA SER A 37 12.59 4.93 -7.68
C SER A 37 11.23 4.29 -7.43
N LYS A 38 11.19 3.09 -6.86
CA LYS A 38 9.97 2.33 -6.57
C LYS A 38 9.80 2.11 -5.08
N ALA A 39 8.55 2.17 -4.62
CA ALA A 39 8.16 1.80 -3.28
C ALA A 39 7.58 0.38 -3.28
N PHE A 40 7.99 -0.44 -2.34
CA PHE A 40 7.44 -1.78 -2.16
C PHE A 40 7.75 -2.36 -0.77
N TYR A 41 6.92 -3.29 -0.33
CA TYR A 41 7.16 -4.12 0.83
C TYR A 41 7.51 -5.54 0.40
N SER A 42 8.53 -6.13 1.01
CA SER A 42 8.90 -7.54 0.85
C SER A 42 8.62 -8.32 2.13
N SER A 43 7.73 -9.29 2.05
CA SER A 43 7.45 -10.21 3.16
C SER A 43 8.58 -11.20 3.42
N ILE A 44 9.42 -11.46 2.42
CA ILE A 44 10.56 -12.37 2.54
C ILE A 44 11.64 -11.78 3.45
N THR A 45 11.90 -10.47 3.32
CA THR A 45 12.92 -9.77 4.10
C THR A 45 12.32 -8.92 5.22
N ASP A 46 11.00 -8.85 5.33
CA ASP A 46 10.26 -7.93 6.21
C ASP A 46 10.79 -6.50 6.14
N ARG A 47 10.87 -5.99 4.91
CA ARG A 47 11.48 -4.69 4.63
C ARG A 47 10.62 -3.87 3.69
N ILE A 48 10.49 -2.59 4.02
CA ILE A 48 9.94 -1.57 3.13
C ILE A 48 11.09 -0.88 2.41
N THR A 49 11.02 -0.81 1.10
CA THR A 49 11.93 -0.01 0.28
C THR A 49 11.17 1.21 -0.25
N LEU A 50 11.72 2.39 -0.02
CA LEU A 50 11.15 3.65 -0.48
C LEU A 50 12.18 4.42 -1.30
N PRO A 51 11.75 5.18 -2.32
CA PRO A 51 12.62 6.19 -2.90
C PRO A 51 13.07 7.19 -1.82
N PRO A 52 14.28 7.77 -1.93
CA PRO A 52 14.70 8.83 -1.03
C PRO A 52 13.68 9.97 -0.94
N ARG A 53 13.51 10.54 0.23
CA ARG A 53 12.53 11.62 0.50
C ARG A 53 12.67 12.79 -0.48
N GLU A 54 13.90 13.11 -0.83
CA GLU A 54 14.26 14.21 -1.72
C GLU A 54 13.72 14.08 -3.14
N LEU A 55 13.33 12.86 -3.55
CA LEU A 55 12.76 12.61 -4.88
C LEU A 55 11.26 12.90 -4.94
N PHE A 56 10.59 13.06 -3.83
CA PHE A 56 9.18 13.43 -3.78
C PHE A 56 9.02 14.96 -3.81
N VAL A 57 8.11 15.46 -4.63
CA VAL A 57 7.84 16.90 -4.73
C VAL A 57 7.29 17.44 -3.42
N ARG A 58 6.47 16.66 -2.71
CA ARG A 58 5.81 17.05 -1.47
C ARG A 58 6.02 15.99 -0.38
N ALA A 59 6.17 16.45 0.85
CA ALA A 59 6.28 15.57 2.01
C ALA A 59 5.06 14.63 2.14
N GLU A 60 3.87 15.14 1.88
CA GLU A 60 2.62 14.38 1.94
C GLU A 60 2.63 13.17 1.00
N GLU A 61 3.20 13.30 -0.19
CA GLU A 61 3.32 12.20 -1.15
C GLU A 61 4.28 11.12 -0.65
N PHE A 62 5.37 11.52 -0.03
CA PHE A 62 6.30 10.58 0.61
C PHE A 62 5.60 9.78 1.71
N TYR A 63 4.91 10.46 2.62
CA TYR A 63 4.23 9.79 3.73
C TYR A 63 3.04 8.94 3.28
N ALA A 64 2.27 9.39 2.29
CA ALA A 64 1.20 8.58 1.73
C ALA A 64 1.74 7.26 1.15
N THR A 65 2.86 7.31 0.44
CA THR A 65 3.55 6.13 -0.09
C THR A 65 4.08 5.24 1.03
N ALA A 66 4.74 5.81 2.02
CA ALA A 66 5.26 5.07 3.17
C ALA A 66 4.15 4.38 3.97
N LEU A 67 3.03 5.04 4.19
CA LEU A 67 1.87 4.48 4.89
C LEU A 67 1.21 3.35 4.08
N HIS A 68 1.17 3.46 2.76
CA HIS A 68 0.69 2.38 1.88
C HIS A 68 1.53 1.10 2.07
N GLU A 69 2.83 1.21 2.02
CA GLU A 69 3.72 0.06 2.22
C GLU A 69 3.67 -0.45 3.67
N ALA A 70 3.47 0.44 4.64
CA ALA A 70 3.29 0.07 6.04
C ALA A 70 2.02 -0.78 6.25
N VAL A 71 0.94 -0.49 5.55
CA VAL A 71 -0.27 -1.33 5.59
C VAL A 71 0.02 -2.72 5.03
N HIS A 72 0.74 -2.84 3.92
CA HIS A 72 1.19 -4.15 3.43
C HIS A 72 1.97 -4.93 4.48
N SER A 73 2.88 -4.28 5.19
CA SER A 73 3.72 -4.93 6.20
C SER A 73 2.91 -5.54 7.36
N THR A 74 1.76 -4.97 7.69
CA THR A 74 0.88 -5.53 8.75
C THR A 74 0.33 -6.90 8.39
N GLY A 75 0.26 -7.23 7.11
CA GLY A 75 -0.27 -8.51 6.64
C GLY A 75 0.61 -9.71 6.93
N SER A 76 1.89 -9.50 7.25
CA SER A 76 2.79 -10.58 7.63
C SER A 76 2.81 -10.85 9.14
N GLN A 77 2.11 -10.04 9.93
CA GLN A 77 2.05 -10.16 11.38
C GLN A 77 0.77 -10.90 11.82
N ALA A 78 0.90 -11.82 12.78
CA ALA A 78 -0.26 -12.38 13.48
C ALA A 78 -0.91 -11.32 14.41
N PRO A 79 -2.24 -11.21 14.49
CA PRO A 79 -3.27 -12.08 13.91
C PRO A 79 -3.70 -11.72 12.48
N LEU A 80 -3.07 -10.72 11.86
CA LEU A 80 -3.51 -10.19 10.55
C LEU A 80 -2.98 -10.99 9.37
N ALA A 81 -2.17 -12.01 9.59
CA ALA A 81 -1.51 -12.85 8.58
C ALA A 81 -2.35 -13.04 7.30
N ARG A 82 -2.24 -12.09 6.38
CA ARG A 82 -3.00 -12.10 5.12
C ARG A 82 -2.33 -12.99 4.11
N GLU A 83 -3.09 -13.91 3.52
CA GLU A 83 -2.64 -14.87 2.53
C GLU A 83 -1.90 -14.21 1.36
N SER A 84 -2.41 -13.09 0.85
CA SER A 84 -1.80 -12.32 -0.22
C SER A 84 -0.37 -11.83 0.08
N ILE A 85 -0.07 -11.61 1.33
CA ILE A 85 1.28 -11.19 1.78
C ILE A 85 2.13 -12.40 2.10
N LEU A 86 1.60 -13.38 2.84
CA LEU A 86 2.34 -14.56 3.27
C LEU A 86 2.79 -15.44 2.08
N GLU A 87 1.96 -15.55 1.06
CA GLU A 87 2.24 -16.34 -0.14
C GLU A 87 2.95 -15.54 -1.23
N ALA A 88 3.28 -14.26 -0.98
CA ALA A 88 3.84 -13.36 -1.98
C ALA A 88 3.04 -13.42 -3.29
N ALA A 89 1.74 -13.14 -3.20
CA ALA A 89 0.78 -13.31 -4.30
C ALA A 89 1.29 -12.71 -5.61
N PRO A 90 1.35 -13.48 -6.70
CA PRO A 90 1.85 -13.00 -7.98
C PRO A 90 1.01 -11.83 -8.52
N PHE A 91 1.66 -10.92 -9.23
CA PHE A 91 0.97 -9.87 -9.96
C PHE A 91 -0.08 -10.49 -10.90
N GLY A 92 -1.32 -9.99 -10.84
CA GLY A 92 -2.44 -10.52 -11.63
C GLY A 92 -3.21 -11.67 -10.98
N SER A 93 -2.79 -12.19 -9.81
CA SER A 93 -3.60 -13.15 -9.04
C SER A 93 -4.84 -12.47 -8.46
N ALA A 94 -5.88 -13.26 -8.12
CA ALA A 94 -7.12 -12.72 -7.55
C ALA A 94 -6.93 -12.08 -6.15
N THR A 95 -5.90 -12.48 -5.41
CA THR A 95 -5.59 -11.94 -4.07
C THR A 95 -4.82 -10.63 -4.12
N TYR A 96 -4.01 -10.41 -5.16
CA TYR A 96 -3.23 -9.18 -5.32
C TYR A 96 -4.09 -7.90 -5.36
N PRO A 97 -5.17 -7.80 -6.15
CA PRO A 97 -6.03 -6.63 -6.16
C PRO A 97 -6.67 -6.31 -4.81
N ARG A 98 -7.05 -7.33 -4.05
CA ARG A 98 -7.65 -7.16 -2.72
C ARG A 98 -6.64 -6.59 -1.73
N GLU A 99 -5.41 -7.05 -1.77
CA GLU A 99 -4.33 -6.54 -0.93
C GLU A 99 -3.99 -5.08 -1.28
N GLU A 100 -3.91 -4.74 -2.55
CA GLU A 100 -3.71 -3.36 -3.00
C GLU A 100 -4.84 -2.43 -2.55
N MET A 101 -6.09 -2.87 -2.68
CA MET A 101 -7.22 -2.09 -2.20
C MET A 101 -7.16 -1.88 -0.68
N LEU A 102 -6.80 -2.90 0.08
CA LEU A 102 -6.65 -2.79 1.53
C LEU A 102 -5.54 -1.79 1.89
N ALA A 103 -4.42 -1.84 1.17
CA ALA A 103 -3.33 -0.90 1.37
C ALA A 103 -3.74 0.54 1.03
N GLU A 104 -4.47 0.75 -0.05
CA GLU A 104 -4.98 2.08 -0.43
C GLU A 104 -5.98 2.63 0.59
N LEU A 105 -6.94 1.82 1.02
CA LEU A 105 -7.91 2.21 2.05
C LEU A 105 -7.24 2.51 3.39
N GLY A 106 -6.33 1.65 3.81
CA GLY A 106 -5.58 1.82 5.05
C GLY A 106 -4.69 3.06 5.02
N ALA A 107 -4.00 3.28 3.91
CA ALA A 107 -3.18 4.48 3.71
C ALA A 107 -4.03 5.76 3.72
N ALA A 108 -5.19 5.76 3.06
CA ALA A 108 -6.10 6.91 3.07
C ALA A 108 -6.57 7.24 4.49
N TYR A 109 -6.94 6.24 5.28
CA TYR A 109 -7.32 6.42 6.68
C TYR A 109 -6.17 6.99 7.52
N LEU A 110 -4.99 6.42 7.40
CA LEU A 110 -3.81 6.87 8.15
C LEU A 110 -3.34 8.26 7.73
N CYS A 111 -3.45 8.60 6.44
CA CYS A 111 -3.21 9.97 5.95
C CYS A 111 -4.17 10.97 6.59
N ALA A 112 -5.46 10.64 6.66
CA ALA A 112 -6.44 11.48 7.32
C ALA A 112 -6.13 11.70 8.80
N GLU A 113 -5.77 10.63 9.53
CA GLU A 113 -5.33 10.70 10.93
C GLU A 113 -4.07 11.55 11.12
N ALA A 114 -3.14 11.51 10.16
CA ALA A 114 -1.91 12.29 10.20
C ALA A 114 -2.09 13.74 9.71
N GLY A 115 -3.28 14.16 9.30
CA GLY A 115 -3.55 15.49 8.78
C GLY A 115 -2.92 15.75 7.42
N ILE A 116 -2.69 14.71 6.61
CA ILE A 116 -2.13 14.82 5.26
C ILE A 116 -3.19 15.39 4.32
N SER A 117 -2.76 16.28 3.42
CA SER A 117 -3.63 17.15 2.64
C SER A 117 -4.66 16.38 1.78
N ASN A 118 -5.83 16.99 1.60
CA ASN A 118 -6.96 16.46 0.83
C ASN A 118 -6.59 16.09 -0.62
N ALA A 119 -5.65 16.77 -1.26
CA ALA A 119 -5.27 16.49 -2.64
C ALA A 119 -4.69 15.09 -2.81
N VAL A 120 -3.89 14.63 -1.85
CA VAL A 120 -3.36 13.26 -1.84
C VAL A 120 -4.46 12.25 -1.55
N VAL A 121 -5.35 12.57 -0.60
CA VAL A 121 -6.51 11.73 -0.25
C VAL A 121 -7.49 11.61 -1.43
N GLU A 122 -7.74 12.67 -2.17
CA GLU A 122 -8.59 12.63 -3.36
C GLU A 122 -8.04 11.71 -4.45
N ASN A 123 -6.74 11.72 -4.69
CA ASN A 123 -6.10 10.80 -5.63
C ASN A 123 -6.23 9.34 -5.17
N GLN A 124 -6.09 9.08 -3.88
CA GLN A 124 -6.31 7.77 -3.30
C GLN A 124 -7.79 7.35 -3.40
N ALA A 125 -8.72 8.26 -3.17
CA ALA A 125 -10.16 7.99 -3.31
C ALA A 125 -10.54 7.56 -4.73
N ALA A 126 -9.95 8.16 -5.76
CA ALA A 126 -10.16 7.75 -7.15
C ALA A 126 -9.64 6.33 -7.40
N TYR A 127 -8.50 5.98 -6.85
CA TYR A 127 -7.94 4.63 -6.86
C TYR A 127 -8.87 3.62 -6.19
N VAL A 128 -9.32 3.92 -4.98
CA VAL A 128 -10.27 3.08 -4.22
C VAL A 128 -11.56 2.86 -4.99
N ALA A 129 -12.13 3.89 -5.61
CA ALA A 129 -13.33 3.76 -6.43
C ALA A 129 -13.14 2.78 -7.60
N GLY A 130 -11.99 2.83 -8.26
CA GLY A 130 -11.62 1.88 -9.31
C GLY A 130 -11.51 0.44 -8.79
N TRP A 131 -10.89 0.24 -7.64
CA TRP A 131 -10.75 -1.07 -7.00
C TRP A 131 -12.10 -1.63 -6.52
N LEU A 132 -12.95 -0.81 -5.93
CA LEU A 132 -14.30 -1.22 -5.50
C LEU A 132 -15.14 -1.70 -6.68
N LYS A 133 -15.02 -1.04 -7.83
CA LYS A 133 -15.70 -1.50 -9.05
C LYS A 133 -15.20 -2.88 -9.50
N ARG A 134 -13.89 -3.09 -9.51
CA ARG A 134 -13.28 -4.39 -9.85
C ARG A 134 -13.74 -5.49 -8.90
N LEU A 135 -13.71 -5.24 -7.59
CA LEU A 135 -14.18 -6.21 -6.60
C LEU A 135 -15.65 -6.56 -6.75
N ARG A 136 -16.48 -5.59 -7.09
CA ARG A 136 -17.90 -5.81 -7.35
C ARG A 136 -18.10 -6.76 -8.53
N ASP A 137 -17.30 -6.58 -9.57
CA ASP A 137 -17.33 -7.42 -10.77
C ASP A 137 -16.76 -8.82 -10.46
N ASP A 138 -15.65 -8.91 -9.72
CA ASP A 138 -15.07 -10.18 -9.25
C ASP A 138 -16.00 -10.91 -8.26
N GLY A 139 -16.68 -10.19 -7.39
CA GLY A 139 -17.67 -10.72 -6.46
C GLY A 139 -18.85 -11.35 -7.16
N LYS A 140 -19.29 -10.79 -8.28
CA LYS A 140 -20.31 -11.39 -9.13
C LYS A 140 -19.84 -12.69 -9.77
N LEU A 141 -18.59 -12.74 -10.23
CA LEU A 141 -17.98 -13.94 -10.78
C LEU A 141 -17.79 -15.03 -9.72
N ALA A 142 -17.35 -14.68 -8.51
CA ALA A 142 -17.21 -15.62 -7.41
C ALA A 142 -18.55 -16.21 -6.97
N ASN A 143 -19.62 -15.42 -6.93
CA ASN A 143 -20.96 -15.89 -6.61
C ASN A 143 -21.55 -16.79 -7.72
N ALA A 144 -21.17 -16.58 -8.96
CA ALA A 144 -21.59 -17.42 -10.08
C ALA A 144 -20.89 -18.79 -10.10
N SER A 145 -19.71 -18.90 -9.51
CA SER A 145 -18.89 -20.12 -9.48
C SER A 145 -19.00 -20.93 -8.18
N THR A 146 -19.73 -20.46 -7.17
CA THR A 146 -19.98 -21.23 -5.94
C THR A 146 -21.03 -22.29 -6.21
N PRO A 147 -20.71 -23.60 -6.11
CA PRO A 147 -21.72 -24.65 -6.25
C PRO A 147 -22.77 -24.47 -5.14
N ARG A 148 -24.03 -24.42 -5.52
CA ARG A 148 -25.11 -24.53 -4.55
C ARG A 148 -24.91 -25.83 -3.78
N ARG A 149 -24.68 -25.74 -2.47
CA ARG A 149 -24.82 -26.91 -1.62
C ARG A 149 -26.26 -27.42 -1.80
N GLN A 150 -26.38 -28.55 -2.46
CA GLN A 150 -27.59 -29.29 -2.40
C GLN A 150 -27.75 -29.73 -0.94
N ASN A 151 -28.75 -29.15 -0.26
CA ASN A 151 -29.24 -29.73 0.97
C ASN A 151 -29.91 -31.06 0.60
N ASP A 152 -29.19 -32.15 0.71
CA ASP A 152 -29.78 -33.46 0.84
C ASP A 152 -30.54 -33.49 2.18
N LYS A 153 -31.85 -33.27 2.07
CA LYS A 153 -32.79 -33.71 3.09
C LYS A 153 -33.13 -35.15 2.75
N SER A 154 -32.56 -36.05 3.50
CA SER A 154 -33.11 -37.40 3.74
C SER A 154 -33.74 -37.43 5.10
#